data_98791554c4a0613b9b77bf661e97e182
#
_entry.id   98791554c4a0613b9b77bf661e97e182
#
_cell.length_a   1.000
_cell.length_b   1.000
_cell.length_c   1.000
_cell.angle_alpha   90.00
_cell.angle_beta   90.00
_cell.angle_gamma   90.00
#
_symmetry.space_group_name_H-M   'P 1'
#
loop_
_entity.id
_entity.type
_entity.pdbx_description
1 polymer ?
#
loop_
_entity_poly.entity_id
_entity_poly.type
_entity_poly.pdbx_seq_one_letter_code
_entity_poly.pdbx_strand_id
1 'polypeptide(L)'
;MMPVYEDWFGPYPFEEEKYGHAHFPIRGGMEHQTMSSMGNIGAELIAHELTHQWFGDKLTTKSWPHLWLNEGFATFGEFVVFDSDPKYRALGNLLKDLYYERSKYAAGTLVLSDTSNVNSMFNFANVYAKGWMVLRMINGMVGDAVMKDIMRTYATLPKHAYGIVESADFQAVVEQVTGRSFDTFFDQWVYSGTGYPVYQAEVMDVGINGNYRARITLRQVQEIDDSAVHIFEMPVWLELKTADKTLLLNVENDLREQVYEIDVDSAPISVRVDPENWILKDVSFKSTDRATFGEIPTTLNVKAFPNPARDMIRFEIDNGSLRSQADVEMLNALGQLVGNKTVQLIPNGLSGHLLQFGNVPPGLYLLRVRSGPRIVDRTLIVSGN
;
A
#
# COMPACT_ATOMS: atom_id res chain seq x y z
N MET A 1 6.78 -11.52 17.60
CA MET A 1 7.41 -11.21 16.30
C MET A 1 8.33 -12.34 15.85
N MET A 2 9.37 -12.73 16.61
CA MET A 2 10.35 -13.75 16.19
C MET A 2 9.71 -15.03 15.59
N PRO A 3 8.76 -15.73 16.23
CA PRO A 3 8.16 -16.94 15.63
C PRO A 3 7.40 -16.69 14.33
N VAL A 4 6.87 -15.48 14.13
CA VAL A 4 6.21 -15.09 12.88
C VAL A 4 7.24 -14.93 11.78
N TYR A 5 8.37 -14.31 12.07
CA TYR A 5 9.45 -14.15 11.09
C TYR A 5 10.14 -15.47 10.74
N GLU A 6 10.31 -16.37 11.73
CA GLU A 6 10.83 -17.71 11.45
C GLU A 6 9.87 -18.53 10.54
N ASP A 7 8.56 -18.34 10.71
CA ASP A 7 7.57 -18.93 9.81
C ASP A 7 7.62 -18.33 8.39
N TRP A 8 7.90 -17.04 8.26
CA TRP A 8 7.96 -16.35 6.97
C TRP A 8 9.33 -16.42 6.28
N PHE A 9 10.41 -16.26 7.02
CA PHE A 9 11.77 -16.03 6.48
C PHE A 9 12.74 -17.16 6.77
N GLY A 10 12.33 -18.14 7.57
CA GLY A 10 13.19 -19.22 8.06
C GLY A 10 13.89 -18.87 9.38
N PRO A 11 14.73 -19.79 9.92
CA PRO A 11 15.35 -19.64 11.22
C PRO A 11 16.03 -18.29 11.44
N TYR A 12 16.02 -17.80 12.69
CA TYR A 12 16.75 -16.58 13.06
C TYR A 12 18.23 -16.72 12.69
N PRO A 13 18.80 -15.77 11.93
CA PRO A 13 20.15 -15.97 11.35
C PRO A 13 21.28 -16.07 12.36
N PHE A 14 21.10 -15.48 13.53
CA PHE A 14 22.16 -15.35 14.55
C PHE A 14 21.76 -16.04 15.86
N GLU A 15 21.22 -17.26 15.74
CA GLU A 15 20.63 -18.02 16.87
C GLU A 15 21.62 -18.34 18.00
N GLU A 16 22.93 -18.29 17.75
CA GLU A 16 23.95 -18.44 18.78
C GLU A 16 24.06 -17.24 19.72
N GLU A 17 23.46 -16.10 19.34
CA GLU A 17 23.47 -14.85 20.11
C GLU A 17 22.06 -14.42 20.48
N LYS A 18 21.94 -13.66 21.58
CA LYS A 18 20.66 -13.06 21.96
C LYS A 18 20.39 -11.84 21.11
N TYR A 19 19.17 -11.74 20.57
CA TYR A 19 18.70 -10.48 20.02
C TYR A 19 18.26 -9.52 21.12
N GLY A 20 18.62 -8.26 20.98
CA GLY A 20 18.28 -7.22 21.96
C GLY A 20 18.17 -5.82 21.33
N HIS A 21 17.84 -4.85 22.17
CA HIS A 21 17.72 -3.46 21.79
C HIS A 21 18.63 -2.58 22.66
N ALA A 22 19.36 -1.68 22.04
CA ALA A 22 20.10 -0.60 22.69
C ALA A 22 19.33 0.71 22.47
N HIS A 23 18.90 1.37 23.55
CA HIS A 23 18.28 2.69 23.43
C HIS A 23 19.32 3.72 23.01
N PHE A 24 18.99 4.47 21.97
CA PHE A 24 19.85 5.49 21.40
C PHE A 24 19.03 6.78 21.13
N PRO A 25 19.48 7.97 21.51
CA PRO A 25 18.68 9.20 21.46
C PRO A 25 18.64 9.83 20.05
N ILE A 26 18.31 9.02 19.04
CA ILE A 26 18.08 9.46 17.66
C ILE A 26 16.65 9.16 17.23
N ARG A 27 16.21 9.72 16.10
CA ARG A 27 14.96 9.29 15.43
C ARG A 27 15.23 8.05 14.59
N GLY A 28 14.27 7.11 14.59
CA GLY A 28 14.39 5.85 13.86
C GLY A 28 15.20 4.81 14.61
N GLY A 29 15.70 3.85 13.89
CA GLY A 29 16.57 2.78 14.41
C GLY A 29 17.78 2.57 13.52
N MET A 30 18.55 1.55 13.87
CA MET A 30 19.67 1.05 13.08
C MET A 30 19.78 -0.45 13.36
N GLU A 31 19.82 -1.21 12.32
CA GLU A 31 19.73 -2.66 12.32
C GLU A 31 20.97 -3.41 12.80
N HIS A 32 21.78 -2.81 13.68
CA HIS A 32 23.01 -3.47 14.15
C HIS A 32 22.74 -4.93 14.51
N GLN A 33 23.53 -5.82 13.90
CA GLN A 33 23.41 -7.26 14.06
C GLN A 33 23.27 -7.65 15.54
N THR A 34 22.24 -8.42 15.86
CA THR A 34 21.87 -8.93 17.19
C THR A 34 21.55 -7.89 18.28
N MET A 35 21.86 -6.60 18.05
CA MET A 35 21.62 -5.52 19.01
C MET A 35 21.18 -4.25 18.30
N SER A 36 19.92 -4.19 17.84
CA SER A 36 19.41 -3.02 17.13
C SER A 36 19.40 -1.77 18.00
N SER A 37 19.87 -0.65 17.44
CA SER A 37 19.84 0.65 18.10
C SER A 37 18.48 1.30 17.87
N MET A 38 17.79 1.70 18.96
CA MET A 38 16.39 2.11 18.91
C MET A 38 16.22 3.52 19.45
N GLY A 39 15.68 4.42 18.64
CA GLY A 39 15.30 5.76 19.08
C GLY A 39 13.99 5.77 19.89
N ASN A 40 13.17 4.75 19.71
CA ASN A 40 11.99 4.45 20.52
C ASN A 40 11.75 2.92 20.50
N ILE A 41 10.83 2.44 21.32
CA ILE A 41 10.47 1.00 21.42
C ILE A 41 9.04 0.76 20.90
N GLY A 42 8.62 1.49 19.87
CA GLY A 42 7.35 1.24 19.17
C GLY A 42 7.35 -0.09 18.43
N ALA A 43 6.18 -0.71 18.31
CA ALA A 43 6.06 -2.01 17.65
C ALA A 43 6.51 -1.98 16.17
N GLU A 44 6.25 -0.87 15.48
CA GLU A 44 6.67 -0.64 14.10
C GLU A 44 8.20 -0.70 13.98
N LEU A 45 8.90 0.14 14.75
CA LEU A 45 10.35 0.19 14.70
C LEU A 45 11.00 -1.15 15.12
N ILE A 46 10.47 -1.81 16.17
CA ILE A 46 10.95 -3.13 16.56
C ILE A 46 10.77 -4.15 15.44
N ALA A 47 9.62 -4.14 14.76
CA ALA A 47 9.37 -5.05 13.65
C ALA A 47 10.31 -4.79 12.46
N HIS A 48 10.54 -3.52 12.13
CA HIS A 48 11.46 -3.08 11.09
C HIS A 48 12.89 -3.55 11.36
N GLU A 49 13.47 -3.14 12.48
CA GLU A 49 14.85 -3.47 12.84
C GLU A 49 15.10 -4.98 13.05
N LEU A 50 14.09 -5.71 13.53
CA LEU A 50 14.18 -7.15 13.66
C LEU A 50 14.16 -7.86 12.29
N THR A 51 13.39 -7.33 11.31
CA THR A 51 13.36 -7.91 9.97
C THR A 51 14.71 -7.77 9.27
N HIS A 52 15.42 -6.70 9.52
CA HIS A 52 16.76 -6.49 8.96
C HIS A 52 17.77 -7.58 9.32
N GLN A 53 17.55 -8.33 10.41
CA GLN A 53 18.44 -9.47 10.75
C GLN A 53 18.47 -10.50 9.61
N TRP A 54 17.38 -10.66 8.85
CA TRP A 54 17.33 -11.48 7.62
C TRP A 54 17.70 -10.68 6.38
N PHE A 55 17.16 -9.45 6.22
CA PHE A 55 17.27 -8.61 5.01
C PHE A 55 17.99 -7.28 5.36
N GLY A 56 19.31 -7.31 5.29
CA GLY A 56 20.23 -6.26 5.71
C GLY A 56 21.50 -6.87 6.28
N ASP A 57 21.38 -7.64 7.35
CA ASP A 57 22.51 -8.24 8.06
C ASP A 57 22.92 -9.58 7.43
N LYS A 58 21.99 -10.55 7.32
CA LYS A 58 22.28 -11.84 6.68
C LYS A 58 22.40 -11.72 5.16
N LEU A 59 21.49 -11.01 4.52
CA LEU A 59 21.52 -10.68 3.11
C LEU A 59 21.78 -9.20 2.94
N THR A 60 23.00 -8.82 2.63
CA THR A 60 23.41 -7.43 2.51
C THR A 60 23.34 -6.98 1.05
N THR A 61 22.81 -5.80 0.79
CA THR A 61 22.77 -5.24 -0.57
C THR A 61 24.20 -5.04 -1.12
N LYS A 62 24.40 -5.42 -2.38
CA LYS A 62 25.68 -5.30 -3.11
C LYS A 62 26.16 -3.85 -3.20
N SER A 63 25.21 -2.93 -3.31
CA SER A 63 25.51 -1.51 -3.48
C SER A 63 24.26 -0.66 -3.22
N TRP A 64 24.45 0.63 -3.00
CA TRP A 64 23.40 1.60 -2.70
C TRP A 64 22.23 1.63 -3.70
N PRO A 65 22.40 1.42 -5.03
CA PRO A 65 21.29 1.29 -5.95
C PRO A 65 20.24 0.28 -5.52
N HIS A 66 20.60 -0.79 -4.85
CA HIS A 66 19.71 -1.87 -4.45
C HIS A 66 19.19 -1.73 -3.00
N LEU A 67 19.28 -0.55 -2.39
CA LEU A 67 18.89 -0.30 -0.99
C LEU A 67 17.46 -0.74 -0.63
N TRP A 68 16.55 -0.76 -1.58
CA TRP A 68 15.19 -1.25 -1.37
C TRP A 68 15.11 -2.71 -0.91
N LEU A 69 16.13 -3.53 -1.21
CA LEU A 69 16.24 -4.92 -0.72
C LEU A 69 16.43 -4.98 0.81
N ASN A 70 17.00 -3.93 1.41
CA ASN A 70 17.04 -3.78 2.86
C ASN A 70 15.72 -3.15 3.34
N GLU A 71 15.44 -1.92 2.96
CA GLU A 71 14.40 -1.09 3.55
C GLU A 71 12.98 -1.51 3.17
N GLY A 72 12.78 -1.90 1.92
CA GLY A 72 11.48 -2.40 1.44
C GLY A 72 11.12 -3.74 2.08
N PHE A 73 12.11 -4.61 2.29
CA PHE A 73 11.93 -5.90 2.95
C PHE A 73 11.69 -5.73 4.45
N ALA A 74 12.42 -4.84 5.12
CA ALA A 74 12.18 -4.53 6.52
C ALA A 74 10.76 -3.96 6.72
N THR A 75 10.35 -3.04 5.84
CA THR A 75 8.99 -2.51 5.82
C THR A 75 7.94 -3.61 5.56
N PHE A 76 8.20 -4.56 4.66
CA PHE A 76 7.31 -5.70 4.44
C PHE A 76 7.16 -6.57 5.70
N GLY A 77 8.25 -6.78 6.43
CA GLY A 77 8.25 -7.52 7.69
C GLY A 77 7.36 -6.90 8.78
N GLU A 78 7.27 -5.57 8.84
CA GLU A 78 6.32 -4.89 9.74
C GLU A 78 4.90 -5.42 9.53
N PHE A 79 4.46 -5.49 8.25
CA PHE A 79 3.11 -5.93 7.90
C PHE A 79 2.90 -7.43 8.07
N VAL A 80 3.93 -8.24 7.88
CA VAL A 80 3.88 -9.67 8.19
C VAL A 80 3.48 -9.89 9.65
N VAL A 81 4.06 -9.14 10.58
CA VAL A 81 3.70 -9.22 12.00
C VAL A 81 2.32 -8.63 12.27
N PHE A 82 2.02 -7.46 11.70
CA PHE A 82 0.76 -6.75 11.99
C PHE A 82 -0.47 -7.50 11.46
N ASP A 83 -0.32 -8.22 10.37
CA ASP A 83 -1.40 -9.06 9.84
C ASP A 83 -1.55 -10.37 10.61
N SER A 84 -0.45 -10.90 11.16
CA SER A 84 -0.43 -12.17 11.90
C SER A 84 -0.96 -12.05 13.32
N ASP A 85 -0.84 -10.89 13.98
CA ASP A 85 -1.25 -10.70 15.38
C ASP A 85 -2.42 -9.70 15.47
N PRO A 86 -3.61 -10.15 15.91
CA PRO A 86 -4.79 -9.29 16.08
C PRO A 86 -4.55 -8.03 16.91
N LYS A 87 -3.60 -8.08 17.84
CA LYS A 87 -3.20 -6.93 18.69
C LYS A 87 -2.71 -5.75 17.86
N TYR A 88 -2.06 -6.01 16.74
CA TYR A 88 -1.47 -4.96 15.89
C TYR A 88 -2.31 -4.64 14.66
N ARG A 89 -3.41 -5.34 14.41
CA ARG A 89 -4.22 -5.18 13.17
C ARG A 89 -4.65 -3.75 12.90
N ALA A 90 -5.09 -3.02 13.94
CA ALA A 90 -5.51 -1.62 13.77
C ALA A 90 -4.34 -0.71 13.36
N LEU A 91 -3.17 -0.90 13.97
CA LEU A 91 -1.94 -0.20 13.59
C LEU A 91 -1.52 -0.58 12.17
N GLY A 92 -1.52 -1.87 11.84
CA GLY A 92 -1.18 -2.37 10.52
C GLY A 92 -2.05 -1.77 9.42
N ASN A 93 -3.37 -1.71 9.60
CA ASN A 93 -4.27 -1.10 8.62
C ASN A 93 -3.97 0.40 8.42
N LEU A 94 -3.73 1.11 9.52
CA LEU A 94 -3.36 2.53 9.47
C LEU A 94 -2.05 2.77 8.70
N LEU A 95 -1.04 1.96 8.98
CA LEU A 95 0.27 2.07 8.31
C LEU A 95 0.18 1.64 6.83
N LYS A 96 -0.62 0.62 6.49
CA LYS A 96 -0.85 0.24 5.08
C LYS A 96 -1.40 1.40 4.26
N ASP A 97 -2.43 2.09 4.76
CA ASP A 97 -2.99 3.26 4.08
C ASP A 97 -1.94 4.36 3.93
N LEU A 98 -1.16 4.62 4.99
CA LEU A 98 -0.08 5.62 4.95
C LEU A 98 0.99 5.27 3.92
N TYR A 99 1.50 4.04 3.93
CA TYR A 99 2.59 3.62 3.05
C TYR A 99 2.12 3.51 1.61
N TYR A 100 0.88 3.05 1.39
CA TYR A 100 0.24 3.08 0.09
C TYR A 100 0.19 4.49 -0.51
N GLU A 101 -0.33 5.46 0.25
CA GLU A 101 -0.37 6.85 -0.21
C GLU A 101 1.03 7.46 -0.38
N ARG A 102 1.99 7.10 0.47
CA ARG A 102 3.37 7.58 0.34
C ARG A 102 4.08 7.02 -0.88
N SER A 103 3.84 5.77 -1.25
CA SER A 103 4.46 5.14 -2.42
C SER A 103 4.08 5.82 -3.73
N LYS A 104 2.96 6.53 -3.80
CA LYS A 104 2.56 7.35 -4.95
C LYS A 104 3.48 8.55 -5.21
N TYR A 105 4.23 8.98 -4.19
CA TYR A 105 5.20 10.07 -4.30
C TYR A 105 6.61 9.59 -4.61
N ALA A 106 6.79 8.30 -4.85
CA ALA A 106 8.09 7.77 -5.24
C ALA A 106 8.50 8.33 -6.61
N ALA A 107 9.66 8.96 -6.63
CA ALA A 107 10.23 9.49 -7.86
C ALA A 107 11.29 8.53 -8.42
N GLY A 108 11.22 8.28 -9.72
CA GLY A 108 12.16 7.43 -10.40
C GLY A 108 11.98 5.93 -10.14
N THR A 109 13.03 5.19 -10.46
CA THR A 109 13.10 3.73 -10.35
C THR A 109 13.38 3.28 -8.92
N LEU A 110 13.05 2.03 -8.60
CA LEU A 110 13.34 1.46 -7.28
C LEU A 110 14.82 1.11 -7.12
N VAL A 111 15.45 0.62 -8.18
CA VAL A 111 16.91 0.61 -8.29
C VAL A 111 17.38 2.04 -8.55
N LEU A 112 18.09 2.62 -7.58
CA LEU A 112 18.45 4.03 -7.60
C LEU A 112 19.48 4.34 -8.68
N SER A 113 19.20 5.31 -9.51
CA SER A 113 20.15 5.81 -10.54
C SER A 113 21.16 6.82 -9.99
N ASP A 114 20.82 7.53 -8.90
CA ASP A 114 21.68 8.49 -8.23
C ASP A 114 21.83 8.14 -6.75
N THR A 115 23.05 7.87 -6.33
CA THR A 115 23.42 7.56 -4.94
C THR A 115 24.40 8.58 -4.34
N SER A 116 24.49 9.76 -4.94
CA SER A 116 25.40 10.83 -4.49
C SER A 116 24.88 11.56 -3.23
N ASN A 117 23.59 11.47 -2.93
CA ASN A 117 22.95 12.16 -1.82
C ASN A 117 22.23 11.18 -0.90
N VAL A 118 22.67 11.12 0.36
CA VAL A 118 22.11 10.23 1.40
C VAL A 118 20.59 10.45 1.61
N ASN A 119 20.14 11.69 1.66
CA ASN A 119 18.71 11.98 1.86
C ASN A 119 17.84 11.50 0.69
N SER A 120 18.39 11.51 -0.54
CA SER A 120 17.69 10.96 -1.71
C SER A 120 17.69 9.44 -1.70
N MET A 121 18.78 8.81 -1.27
CA MET A 121 18.86 7.34 -1.15
C MET A 121 17.85 6.80 -0.13
N PHE A 122 17.78 7.41 1.05
CA PHE A 122 16.84 7.03 2.12
C PHE A 122 15.49 7.74 2.01
N ASN A 123 15.04 8.03 0.78
CA ASN A 123 13.71 8.60 0.56
C ASN A 123 12.63 7.60 0.95
N PHE A 124 11.82 7.96 1.96
CA PHE A 124 10.79 7.08 2.49
C PHE A 124 9.77 6.63 1.43
N ALA A 125 9.35 7.53 0.53
CA ALA A 125 8.40 7.19 -0.52
C ALA A 125 8.95 6.13 -1.49
N ASN A 126 10.27 6.13 -1.73
CA ASN A 126 10.90 5.26 -2.70
C ASN A 126 11.30 3.91 -2.08
N VAL A 127 12.41 3.86 -1.37
CA VAL A 127 13.00 2.58 -0.93
C VAL A 127 12.19 1.85 0.13
N TYR A 128 11.45 2.57 0.99
CA TYR A 128 10.57 1.98 2.02
C TYR A 128 9.17 1.70 1.45
N ALA A 129 8.39 2.73 1.15
CA ALA A 129 6.97 2.59 0.81
C ALA A 129 6.76 1.92 -0.56
N LYS A 130 7.46 2.37 -1.63
CA LYS A 130 7.38 1.70 -2.95
C LYS A 130 8.04 0.32 -2.89
N GLY A 131 9.17 0.16 -2.14
CA GLY A 131 9.79 -1.15 -1.92
C GLY A 131 8.82 -2.15 -1.31
N TRP A 132 8.13 -1.76 -0.23
CA TRP A 132 7.06 -2.56 0.35
C TRP A 132 5.94 -2.87 -0.64
N MET A 133 5.48 -1.86 -1.42
CA MET A 133 4.41 -2.05 -2.40
C MET A 133 4.77 -3.06 -3.49
N VAL A 134 6.03 -3.09 -3.95
CA VAL A 134 6.48 -4.09 -4.92
C VAL A 134 6.36 -5.50 -4.33
N LEU A 135 6.80 -5.71 -3.09
CA LEU A 135 6.63 -7.01 -2.40
C LEU A 135 5.15 -7.35 -2.18
N ARG A 136 4.33 -6.36 -1.81
CA ARG A 136 2.89 -6.53 -1.66
C ARG A 136 2.22 -6.90 -2.98
N MET A 137 2.59 -6.27 -4.10
CA MET A 137 2.08 -6.62 -5.43
C MET A 137 2.42 -8.06 -5.80
N ILE A 138 3.67 -8.48 -5.59
CA ILE A 138 4.07 -9.88 -5.82
C ILE A 138 3.21 -10.80 -4.94
N ASN A 139 3.04 -10.49 -3.66
CA ASN A 139 2.20 -11.26 -2.76
C ASN A 139 0.74 -11.37 -3.25
N GLY A 140 0.16 -10.27 -3.72
CA GLY A 140 -1.19 -10.25 -4.32
C GLY A 140 -1.33 -11.11 -5.59
N MET A 141 -0.24 -11.29 -6.34
CA MET A 141 -0.20 -12.11 -7.56
C MET A 141 -0.02 -13.60 -7.26
N VAL A 142 0.68 -13.96 -6.20
CA VAL A 142 1.06 -15.36 -5.92
C VAL A 142 0.36 -15.94 -4.69
N GLY A 143 -0.16 -15.10 -3.80
CA GLY A 143 -0.76 -15.48 -2.53
C GLY A 143 0.27 -15.76 -1.42
N ASP A 144 -0.19 -15.71 -0.16
CA ASP A 144 0.67 -15.77 1.03
C ASP A 144 1.54 -17.04 1.11
N ALA A 145 1.00 -18.20 0.72
CA ALA A 145 1.76 -19.44 0.80
C ALA A 145 2.99 -19.43 -0.14
N VAL A 146 2.79 -19.01 -1.38
CA VAL A 146 3.89 -18.91 -2.36
C VAL A 146 4.83 -17.77 -2.01
N MET A 147 4.31 -16.64 -1.49
CA MET A 147 5.16 -15.54 -1.03
C MET A 147 6.06 -15.96 0.13
N LYS A 148 5.57 -16.74 1.09
CA LYS A 148 6.41 -17.36 2.14
C LYS A 148 7.53 -18.22 1.55
N ASP A 149 7.20 -19.04 0.57
CA ASP A 149 8.21 -19.89 -0.08
C ASP A 149 9.27 -19.05 -0.81
N ILE A 150 8.86 -17.96 -1.46
CA ILE A 150 9.79 -16.99 -2.06
C ILE A 150 10.71 -16.40 -1.01
N MET A 151 10.16 -15.84 0.07
CA MET A 151 10.92 -15.17 1.12
C MET A 151 11.88 -16.14 1.83
N ARG A 152 11.41 -17.34 2.17
CA ARG A 152 12.25 -18.39 2.79
C ARG A 152 13.36 -18.84 1.85
N THR A 153 13.04 -19.10 0.58
CA THR A 153 14.01 -19.50 -0.43
C THR A 153 15.08 -18.42 -0.57
N TYR A 154 14.67 -17.15 -0.72
CA TYR A 154 15.60 -16.04 -0.84
C TYR A 154 16.52 -15.91 0.39
N ALA A 155 15.96 -16.01 1.60
CA ALA A 155 16.72 -15.88 2.85
C ALA A 155 17.63 -17.08 3.15
N THR A 156 17.39 -18.26 2.55
CA THR A 156 18.11 -19.50 2.90
C THR A 156 18.96 -20.11 1.79
N LEU A 157 18.87 -19.58 0.55
CA LEU A 157 19.70 -20.06 -0.56
C LEU A 157 21.19 -19.95 -0.22
N PRO A 158 21.98 -21.04 -0.26
CA PRO A 158 23.41 -21.03 0.07
C PRO A 158 24.23 -20.01 -0.72
N LYS A 159 23.80 -19.71 -1.95
CA LYS A 159 24.44 -18.70 -2.81
C LYS A 159 24.37 -17.29 -2.20
N HIS A 160 23.32 -17.00 -1.43
CA HIS A 160 23.04 -15.65 -0.89
C HIS A 160 23.27 -15.57 0.62
N ALA A 161 23.11 -16.68 1.33
CA ALA A 161 23.17 -16.72 2.79
C ALA A 161 24.51 -16.16 3.33
N TYR A 162 24.41 -15.17 4.19
CA TYR A 162 25.54 -14.40 4.76
C TYR A 162 26.43 -13.75 3.68
N GLY A 163 25.80 -13.28 2.61
CA GLY A 163 26.46 -12.71 1.45
C GLY A 163 25.80 -11.44 0.94
N ILE A 164 26.26 -11.02 -0.22
CA ILE A 164 25.76 -9.82 -0.90
C ILE A 164 24.78 -10.19 -2.02
N VAL A 165 23.73 -9.39 -2.15
CA VAL A 165 22.64 -9.60 -3.10
C VAL A 165 22.30 -8.33 -3.88
N GLU A 166 21.73 -8.52 -5.07
CA GLU A 166 21.18 -7.45 -5.90
C GLU A 166 19.78 -7.79 -6.37
N SER A 167 19.06 -6.82 -6.96
CA SER A 167 17.65 -6.99 -7.36
C SER A 167 17.41 -8.19 -8.27
N ALA A 168 18.35 -8.51 -9.14
CA ALA A 168 18.28 -9.66 -10.03
C ALA A 168 18.31 -11.00 -9.28
N ASP A 169 18.98 -11.08 -8.12
CA ASP A 169 19.00 -12.30 -7.31
C ASP A 169 17.61 -12.57 -6.71
N PHE A 170 16.90 -11.53 -6.27
CA PHE A 170 15.53 -11.68 -5.78
C PHE A 170 14.57 -12.03 -6.91
N GLN A 171 14.65 -11.36 -8.07
CA GLN A 171 13.87 -11.71 -9.26
C GLN A 171 14.04 -13.19 -9.63
N ALA A 172 15.27 -13.67 -9.69
CA ALA A 172 15.55 -15.07 -10.01
C ALA A 172 14.90 -16.05 -9.03
N VAL A 173 14.82 -15.71 -7.74
CA VAL A 173 14.12 -16.52 -6.74
C VAL A 173 12.60 -16.50 -6.96
N VAL A 174 12.02 -15.32 -7.24
CA VAL A 174 10.58 -15.21 -7.54
C VAL A 174 10.23 -16.10 -8.74
N GLU A 175 11.00 -16.04 -9.81
CA GLU A 175 10.81 -16.86 -11.02
C GLU A 175 11.05 -18.34 -10.77
N GLN A 176 12.07 -18.69 -10.00
CA GLN A 176 12.35 -20.08 -9.62
C GLN A 176 11.17 -20.70 -8.85
N VAL A 177 10.63 -20.00 -7.86
CA VAL A 177 9.57 -20.54 -7.00
C VAL A 177 8.23 -20.58 -7.73
N THR A 178 7.93 -19.55 -8.53
CA THR A 178 6.64 -19.45 -9.23
C THR A 178 6.59 -20.24 -10.54
N GLY A 179 7.75 -20.55 -11.14
CA GLY A 179 7.85 -21.15 -12.47
C GLY A 179 7.38 -20.22 -13.60
N ARG A 180 7.27 -18.91 -13.37
CA ARG A 180 6.81 -17.90 -14.34
C ARG A 180 7.87 -16.81 -14.49
N SER A 181 7.96 -16.19 -15.68
CA SER A 181 8.73 -14.95 -15.84
C SER A 181 8.07 -13.79 -15.08
N PHE A 182 8.91 -12.97 -14.47
CA PHE A 182 8.57 -11.69 -13.87
C PHE A 182 9.37 -10.54 -14.52
N ASP A 183 9.99 -10.77 -15.69
CA ASP A 183 10.80 -9.77 -16.38
C ASP A 183 10.06 -8.45 -16.57
N THR A 184 8.85 -8.49 -17.15
CA THR A 184 8.03 -7.29 -17.39
C THR A 184 7.68 -6.59 -16.08
N PHE A 185 7.30 -7.36 -15.05
CA PHE A 185 6.98 -6.78 -13.73
C PHE A 185 8.20 -6.07 -13.12
N PHE A 186 9.36 -6.73 -13.09
CA PHE A 186 10.57 -6.12 -12.52
C PHE A 186 11.07 -4.95 -13.36
N ASP A 187 10.98 -5.02 -14.68
CA ASP A 187 11.32 -3.88 -15.53
C ASP A 187 10.44 -2.66 -15.22
N GLN A 188 9.13 -2.86 -15.17
CA GLN A 188 8.16 -1.78 -14.96
C GLN A 188 8.16 -1.20 -13.53
N TRP A 189 8.43 -2.02 -12.51
CA TRP A 189 8.28 -1.59 -11.12
C TRP A 189 9.60 -1.37 -10.38
N VAL A 190 10.70 -1.98 -10.85
CA VAL A 190 11.99 -1.99 -10.13
C VAL A 190 13.09 -1.32 -10.92
N TYR A 191 13.31 -1.72 -12.19
CA TYR A 191 14.52 -1.33 -12.94
C TYR A 191 14.37 -0.05 -13.73
N SER A 192 13.35 0.06 -14.57
CA SER A 192 13.25 1.10 -15.59
C SER A 192 12.01 1.96 -15.46
N GLY A 193 10.90 1.37 -15.04
CA GLY A 193 9.60 2.02 -15.05
C GLY A 193 9.42 3.05 -13.94
N THR A 194 8.69 4.10 -14.27
CA THR A 194 8.27 5.15 -13.32
C THR A 194 6.77 5.30 -13.34
N GLY A 195 6.21 5.90 -12.27
CA GLY A 195 4.78 6.10 -12.13
C GLY A 195 4.02 4.87 -11.68
N TYR A 196 2.73 4.86 -11.92
CA TYR A 196 1.80 3.79 -11.61
C TYR A 196 0.53 3.92 -12.46
N PRO A 197 -0.26 2.84 -12.68
CA PRO A 197 -1.46 2.90 -13.50
C PRO A 197 -2.56 3.75 -12.86
N VAL A 198 -3.29 4.48 -13.70
CA VAL A 198 -4.57 5.11 -13.34
C VAL A 198 -5.65 4.35 -14.07
N TYR A 199 -6.42 3.57 -13.33
CA TYR A 199 -7.48 2.75 -13.90
C TYR A 199 -8.79 3.50 -14.03
N GLN A 200 -9.52 3.20 -15.09
CA GLN A 200 -10.91 3.53 -15.28
C GLN A 200 -11.66 2.26 -15.67
N ALA A 201 -12.72 1.93 -14.93
CA ALA A 201 -13.52 0.74 -15.20
C ALA A 201 -14.99 1.09 -15.41
N GLU A 202 -15.61 0.43 -16.36
CA GLU A 202 -17.04 0.51 -16.67
C GLU A 202 -17.61 -0.89 -16.72
N VAL A 203 -18.87 -1.06 -16.31
CA VAL A 203 -19.61 -2.30 -16.51
C VAL A 203 -20.96 -2.02 -17.16
N MET A 204 -21.35 -2.85 -18.12
CA MET A 204 -22.65 -2.80 -18.78
C MET A 204 -23.26 -4.20 -18.84
N ASP A 205 -24.58 -4.30 -18.76
CA ASP A 205 -25.29 -5.52 -19.11
C ASP A 205 -25.43 -5.60 -20.64
N VAL A 206 -24.89 -6.65 -21.22
CA VAL A 206 -24.99 -6.96 -22.65
C VAL A 206 -25.69 -8.31 -22.89
N GLY A 207 -26.37 -8.82 -21.86
CA GLY A 207 -27.13 -10.04 -21.93
C GLY A 207 -28.35 -9.92 -22.89
N ILE A 208 -28.77 -11.04 -23.41
CA ILE A 208 -29.91 -11.15 -24.33
C ILE A 208 -30.89 -12.26 -23.90
N ASN A 209 -32.13 -12.13 -24.27
CA ASN A 209 -33.19 -13.14 -24.02
C ASN A 209 -33.37 -13.48 -22.52
N GLY A 210 -33.21 -12.50 -21.63
CA GLY A 210 -33.37 -12.68 -20.18
C GLY A 210 -32.17 -13.27 -19.45
N ASN A 211 -31.09 -13.51 -20.15
CA ASN A 211 -29.79 -13.84 -19.55
C ASN A 211 -29.00 -12.56 -19.32
N TYR A 212 -28.27 -12.50 -18.21
CA TYR A 212 -27.39 -11.38 -17.90
C TYR A 212 -25.94 -11.69 -18.27
N ARG A 213 -25.28 -10.71 -18.87
CA ARG A 213 -23.85 -10.79 -19.18
C ARG A 213 -23.19 -9.45 -18.88
N ALA A 214 -22.26 -9.44 -17.94
CA ALA A 214 -21.46 -8.27 -17.63
C ALA A 214 -20.36 -8.09 -18.67
N ARG A 215 -20.35 -6.94 -19.36
CA ARG A 215 -19.18 -6.47 -20.13
C ARG A 215 -18.46 -5.44 -19.29
N ILE A 216 -17.25 -5.78 -18.86
CA ILE A 216 -16.37 -4.88 -18.10
C ILE A 216 -15.33 -4.33 -19.05
N THR A 217 -15.23 -3.01 -19.15
CA THR A 217 -14.16 -2.32 -19.89
C THR A 217 -13.20 -1.71 -18.87
N LEU A 218 -11.96 -2.16 -18.86
CA LEU A 218 -10.88 -1.64 -18.03
C LEU A 218 -9.92 -0.83 -18.89
N ARG A 219 -9.61 0.40 -18.49
CA ARG A 219 -8.68 1.29 -19.18
C ARG A 219 -7.57 1.74 -18.25
N GLN A 220 -6.37 1.86 -18.77
CA GLN A 220 -5.27 2.60 -18.15
C GLN A 220 -5.22 4.00 -18.77
N VAL A 221 -5.46 5.03 -17.94
CA VAL A 221 -5.65 6.42 -18.41
C VAL A 221 -4.61 7.39 -17.85
N GLN A 222 -3.50 6.89 -17.28
CA GLN A 222 -2.38 7.71 -16.83
C GLN A 222 -1.80 8.53 -18.00
N GLU A 223 -1.28 9.70 -17.66
CA GLU A 223 -0.51 10.51 -18.60
C GLU A 223 0.77 9.75 -18.98
N ILE A 224 1.17 9.88 -20.22
CA ILE A 224 2.35 9.25 -20.78
C ILE A 224 3.38 10.34 -21.01
N ASP A 225 4.51 10.25 -20.33
CA ASP A 225 5.73 10.98 -20.66
C ASP A 225 6.82 9.99 -21.13
N ASP A 226 7.94 10.49 -21.59
CA ASP A 226 9.02 9.67 -22.17
C ASP A 226 9.66 8.71 -21.15
N SER A 227 9.46 8.94 -19.85
CA SER A 227 10.00 8.14 -18.75
C SER A 227 8.98 7.23 -18.09
N ALA A 228 7.67 7.44 -18.34
CA ALA A 228 6.61 6.69 -17.71
C ALA A 228 6.32 5.35 -18.40
N VAL A 229 5.89 4.38 -17.65
CA VAL A 229 5.37 3.12 -18.18
C VAL A 229 4.05 3.40 -18.91
N HIS A 230 4.00 3.06 -20.19
CA HIS A 230 2.83 3.30 -21.02
C HIS A 230 1.66 2.39 -20.68
N ILE A 231 1.94 1.12 -20.41
CA ILE A 231 0.97 0.10 -20.01
C ILE A 231 1.62 -0.73 -18.92
N PHE A 232 1.02 -0.78 -17.74
CA PHE A 232 1.42 -1.69 -16.68
C PHE A 232 0.77 -3.05 -16.93
N GLU A 233 1.59 -4.07 -17.08
CA GLU A 233 1.15 -5.42 -17.40
C GLU A 233 1.15 -6.26 -16.12
N MET A 234 -0.04 -6.60 -15.62
CA MET A 234 -0.19 -7.43 -14.42
C MET A 234 -1.63 -7.89 -14.23
N PRO A 235 -1.85 -8.97 -13.45
CA PRO A 235 -3.18 -9.35 -13.03
C PRO A 235 -3.85 -8.27 -12.18
N VAL A 236 -5.13 -8.00 -12.43
CA VAL A 236 -5.93 -7.01 -11.71
C VAL A 236 -7.14 -7.67 -11.07
N TRP A 237 -7.37 -7.41 -9.79
CA TRP A 237 -8.59 -7.85 -9.12
C TRP A 237 -9.74 -6.91 -9.44
N LEU A 238 -10.86 -7.44 -9.92
CA LEU A 238 -12.10 -6.72 -10.17
C LEU A 238 -13.19 -7.27 -9.25
N GLU A 239 -13.82 -6.40 -8.48
CA GLU A 239 -15.01 -6.73 -7.70
C GLU A 239 -16.24 -6.33 -8.50
N LEU A 240 -16.92 -7.31 -9.09
CA LEU A 240 -18.17 -7.13 -9.82
C LEU A 240 -19.35 -7.34 -8.88
N LYS A 241 -20.12 -6.28 -8.65
CA LYS A 241 -21.40 -6.35 -7.93
C LYS A 241 -22.54 -6.57 -8.90
N THR A 242 -23.34 -7.59 -8.66
CA THR A 242 -24.63 -7.84 -9.33
C THR A 242 -25.78 -7.56 -8.37
N ALA A 243 -27.04 -7.72 -8.82
CA ALA A 243 -28.22 -7.53 -7.98
C ALA A 243 -28.22 -8.46 -6.75
N ASP A 244 -27.70 -9.68 -6.89
CA ASP A 244 -27.83 -10.73 -5.86
C ASP A 244 -26.52 -11.04 -5.14
N LYS A 245 -25.35 -10.79 -5.78
CA LYS A 245 -24.05 -11.19 -5.24
C LYS A 245 -22.92 -10.26 -5.66
N THR A 246 -21.79 -10.41 -5.00
CA THR A 246 -20.53 -9.80 -5.38
C THR A 246 -19.55 -10.90 -5.82
N LEU A 247 -18.92 -10.72 -6.97
CA LEU A 247 -17.93 -11.63 -7.54
C LEU A 247 -16.56 -10.95 -7.48
N LEU A 248 -15.54 -11.69 -7.08
CA LEU A 248 -14.15 -11.25 -7.16
C LEU A 248 -13.48 -11.99 -8.32
N LEU A 249 -12.98 -11.23 -9.28
CA LEU A 249 -12.39 -11.73 -10.52
C LEU A 249 -10.94 -11.32 -10.56
N ASN A 250 -10.04 -12.24 -10.89
CA ASN A 250 -8.66 -11.93 -11.22
C ASN A 250 -8.52 -12.00 -12.75
N VAL A 251 -8.14 -10.89 -13.37
CA VAL A 251 -8.07 -10.76 -14.82
C VAL A 251 -6.70 -10.23 -15.23
N GLU A 252 -6.14 -10.77 -16.31
CA GLU A 252 -4.91 -10.23 -16.89
C GLU A 252 -5.19 -8.89 -17.55
N ASN A 253 -4.33 -7.90 -17.29
CA ASN A 253 -4.39 -6.60 -17.95
C ASN A 253 -3.01 -6.29 -18.56
N ASP A 254 -2.93 -6.38 -19.86
CA ASP A 254 -1.74 -6.15 -20.70
C ASP A 254 -2.02 -5.17 -21.84
N LEU A 255 -3.23 -4.60 -21.88
CA LEU A 255 -3.65 -3.62 -22.87
C LEU A 255 -4.09 -2.32 -22.23
N ARG A 256 -3.93 -1.21 -22.96
CA ARG A 256 -4.40 0.10 -22.51
C ARG A 256 -5.92 0.16 -22.33
N GLU A 257 -6.66 -0.56 -23.17
CA GLU A 257 -8.08 -0.83 -23.01
C GLU A 257 -8.32 -2.32 -23.20
N GLN A 258 -8.97 -2.93 -22.24
CA GLN A 258 -9.26 -4.36 -22.26
C GLN A 258 -10.71 -4.61 -21.84
N VAL A 259 -11.36 -5.57 -22.53
CA VAL A 259 -12.77 -5.89 -22.33
C VAL A 259 -12.88 -7.33 -21.87
N TYR A 260 -13.65 -7.53 -20.80
CA TYR A 260 -14.00 -8.85 -20.27
C TYR A 260 -15.51 -9.06 -20.34
N GLU A 261 -15.94 -10.21 -20.81
CA GLU A 261 -17.37 -10.59 -20.82
C GLU A 261 -17.58 -11.82 -19.93
N ILE A 262 -18.51 -11.72 -19.02
CA ILE A 262 -18.76 -12.73 -17.98
C ILE A 262 -20.26 -12.95 -17.86
N ASP A 263 -20.70 -14.20 -18.01
CA ASP A 263 -22.08 -14.56 -17.73
C ASP A 263 -22.37 -14.49 -16.24
N VAL A 264 -23.46 -13.84 -15.86
CA VAL A 264 -23.87 -13.64 -14.47
C VAL A 264 -25.33 -13.99 -14.28
N ASP A 265 -25.72 -14.36 -13.06
CA ASP A 265 -27.08 -14.83 -12.76
C ASP A 265 -28.08 -13.67 -12.60
N SER A 266 -27.60 -12.46 -12.37
CA SER A 266 -28.40 -11.26 -12.16
C SER A 266 -27.74 -10.02 -12.73
N ALA A 267 -28.50 -8.93 -12.88
CA ALA A 267 -28.03 -7.70 -13.51
C ALA A 267 -26.75 -7.16 -12.88
N PRO A 268 -25.70 -6.86 -13.67
CA PRO A 268 -24.49 -6.21 -13.16
C PRO A 268 -24.80 -4.75 -12.75
N ILE A 269 -24.28 -4.33 -11.60
CA ILE A 269 -24.55 -3.01 -11.00
C ILE A 269 -23.32 -2.11 -11.05
N SER A 270 -22.18 -2.62 -10.58
CA SER A 270 -20.93 -1.83 -10.50
C SER A 270 -19.71 -2.72 -10.53
N VAL A 271 -18.56 -2.13 -10.89
CA VAL A 271 -17.24 -2.77 -10.82
C VAL A 271 -16.30 -1.87 -10.02
N ARG A 272 -15.53 -2.48 -9.12
CA ARG A 272 -14.42 -1.83 -8.40
C ARG A 272 -13.10 -2.46 -8.80
N VAL A 273 -12.10 -1.64 -9.03
CA VAL A 273 -10.76 -2.09 -9.40
C VAL A 273 -9.93 -2.26 -8.13
N ASP A 274 -9.41 -3.46 -7.93
CA ASP A 274 -8.50 -3.84 -6.85
C ASP A 274 -8.93 -3.25 -5.50
N PRO A 275 -10.03 -3.75 -4.93
CA PRO A 275 -10.65 -3.20 -3.72
C PRO A 275 -9.76 -3.26 -2.49
N GLU A 276 -8.80 -4.21 -2.45
CA GLU A 276 -7.89 -4.43 -1.33
C GLU A 276 -6.54 -3.69 -1.47
N ASN A 277 -6.39 -2.86 -2.52
CA ASN A 277 -5.15 -2.14 -2.81
C ASN A 277 -3.90 -3.04 -2.85
N TRP A 278 -4.00 -4.16 -3.57
CA TRP A 278 -2.83 -4.98 -3.89
C TRP A 278 -1.88 -4.28 -4.85
N ILE A 279 -2.41 -3.44 -5.73
CA ILE A 279 -1.65 -2.73 -6.77
C ILE A 279 -1.50 -1.27 -6.38
N LEU A 280 -0.31 -0.71 -6.54
CA LEU A 280 -0.12 0.74 -6.48
C LEU A 280 -0.81 1.37 -7.68
N LYS A 281 -1.89 2.11 -7.46
CA LYS A 281 -2.74 2.67 -8.51
C LYS A 281 -3.51 3.90 -8.06
N ASP A 282 -4.07 4.60 -9.02
CA ASP A 282 -5.26 5.43 -8.83
C ASP A 282 -6.44 4.89 -9.64
N VAL A 283 -7.64 5.32 -9.29
CA VAL A 283 -8.86 5.02 -10.04
C VAL A 283 -9.52 6.33 -10.43
N SER A 284 -9.72 6.50 -11.73
CA SER A 284 -10.41 7.67 -12.33
C SER A 284 -11.87 7.33 -12.61
N PHE A 285 -12.76 8.28 -12.35
CA PHE A 285 -14.17 8.17 -12.67
C PHE A 285 -14.54 9.16 -13.78
N LYS A 286 -15.24 8.73 -14.82
CA LYS A 286 -15.78 9.65 -15.81
C LYS A 286 -16.86 10.54 -15.17
N SER A 287 -16.87 11.82 -15.50
CA SER A 287 -17.89 12.77 -15.01
C SER A 287 -19.31 12.43 -15.49
N THR A 288 -19.44 11.61 -16.54
CA THR A 288 -20.70 11.11 -17.10
C THR A 288 -21.30 9.93 -16.32
N ASP A 289 -20.51 9.22 -15.50
CA ASP A 289 -21.00 8.05 -14.75
C ASP A 289 -21.93 8.44 -13.59
N ARG A 290 -22.01 9.75 -13.28
CA ARG A 290 -22.98 10.29 -12.32
C ARG A 290 -24.44 10.23 -12.80
N ALA A 291 -24.68 10.05 -14.09
CA ALA A 291 -26.03 10.16 -14.68
C ALA A 291 -26.67 8.84 -15.10
N THR A 292 -25.92 7.74 -15.19
CA THR A 292 -26.42 6.50 -15.81
C THR A 292 -26.83 5.42 -14.80
N PHE A 293 -26.40 5.54 -13.54
CA PHE A 293 -26.83 4.63 -12.48
C PHE A 293 -27.76 5.36 -11.53
N GLY A 294 -28.99 4.90 -11.43
CA GLY A 294 -30.06 5.48 -10.60
C GLY A 294 -29.84 5.41 -9.08
N GLU A 295 -28.59 5.14 -8.63
CA GLU A 295 -28.12 5.39 -7.29
C GLU A 295 -26.88 6.28 -7.40
N ILE A 296 -26.99 7.51 -6.91
CA ILE A 296 -25.86 8.43 -6.70
C ILE A 296 -24.76 7.65 -5.95
N PRO A 297 -23.51 7.57 -6.48
CA PRO A 297 -22.42 6.98 -5.72
C PRO A 297 -22.33 7.72 -4.40
N THR A 298 -22.75 7.04 -3.36
CA THR A 298 -22.80 7.62 -2.03
C THR A 298 -21.40 7.60 -1.39
N THR A 299 -20.38 8.04 -2.10
CA THR A 299 -19.00 8.09 -1.64
C THR A 299 -18.79 9.29 -0.74
N LEU A 300 -18.21 9.01 0.40
CA LEU A 300 -17.64 10.03 1.27
C LEU A 300 -16.13 9.96 1.07
N ASN A 301 -15.54 10.94 0.38
CA ASN A 301 -14.10 11.03 0.22
C ASN A 301 -13.54 12.17 1.06
N VAL A 302 -12.42 11.95 1.70
CA VAL A 302 -11.77 12.93 2.57
C VAL A 302 -10.31 13.07 2.14
N LYS A 303 -9.88 14.31 1.90
CA LYS A 303 -8.47 14.66 1.73
C LYS A 303 -8.06 15.57 2.88
N ALA A 304 -6.88 15.36 3.44
CA ALA A 304 -6.38 16.11 4.60
C ALA A 304 -4.97 16.64 4.31
N PHE A 305 -4.76 17.94 4.58
CA PHE A 305 -3.49 18.62 4.31
C PHE A 305 -3.30 19.86 5.19
N PRO A 306 -2.08 20.31 5.49
CA PRO A 306 -0.85 19.59 5.22
C PRO A 306 -0.73 18.31 6.05
N ASN A 307 -0.03 17.33 5.55
CA ASN A 307 0.32 16.13 6.30
C ASN A 307 1.82 15.84 6.05
N PRO A 308 2.71 16.09 7.02
CA PRO A 308 2.45 16.36 8.45
C PRO A 308 1.79 17.71 8.76
N ALA A 309 0.95 17.72 9.80
CA ALA A 309 0.32 18.90 10.39
C ALA A 309 1.03 19.30 11.70
N ARG A 310 0.82 20.54 12.18
CA ARG A 310 1.38 21.00 13.46
C ARG A 310 0.32 21.13 14.54
N ASP A 311 -0.58 22.10 14.41
CA ASP A 311 -1.62 22.47 15.36
C ASP A 311 -3.03 22.48 14.75
N MET A 312 -3.08 22.41 13.43
CA MET A 312 -4.31 22.39 12.67
C MET A 312 -4.18 21.58 11.38
N ILE A 313 -5.30 21.07 10.88
CA ILE A 313 -5.38 20.41 9.59
C ILE A 313 -6.55 20.95 8.78
N ARG A 314 -6.30 21.27 7.51
CA ARG A 314 -7.34 21.49 6.52
C ARG A 314 -7.73 20.14 5.93
N PHE A 315 -9.02 19.93 5.75
CA PHE A 315 -9.51 18.74 5.06
C PHE A 315 -10.67 19.10 4.14
N GLU A 316 -10.75 18.39 3.05
CA GLU A 316 -11.82 18.49 2.07
C GLU A 316 -12.64 17.22 2.13
N ILE A 317 -13.96 17.37 2.14
CA ILE A 317 -14.92 16.29 2.09
C ILE A 317 -15.68 16.38 0.77
N ASP A 318 -15.46 15.39 -0.10
CA ASP A 318 -16.33 15.18 -1.27
C ASP A 318 -17.48 14.29 -0.84
N ASN A 319 -18.64 14.92 -0.69
CA ASN A 319 -19.85 14.29 -0.18
C ASN A 319 -20.77 13.91 -1.34
N GLY A 320 -20.66 12.68 -1.81
CA GLY A 320 -21.55 12.13 -2.83
C GLY A 320 -22.95 11.78 -2.30
N SER A 321 -23.43 12.42 -1.24
CA SER A 321 -24.76 12.18 -0.66
C SER A 321 -25.54 13.48 -0.40
N LEU A 322 -26.84 13.37 -0.17
CA LEU A 322 -27.72 14.49 0.20
C LEU A 322 -27.56 14.92 1.66
N ARG A 323 -26.68 14.29 2.44
CA ARG A 323 -26.45 14.68 3.85
C ARG A 323 -25.72 16.01 3.90
N SER A 324 -26.15 16.83 4.84
CA SER A 324 -25.62 18.19 5.03
C SER A 324 -24.64 18.31 6.20
N GLN A 325 -24.35 17.22 6.92
CA GLN A 325 -23.47 17.23 8.09
C GLN A 325 -22.61 15.98 8.17
N ALA A 326 -21.41 16.15 8.75
CA ALA A 326 -20.53 15.06 9.17
C ALA A 326 -19.88 15.40 10.52
N ASP A 327 -19.63 14.36 11.32
CA ASP A 327 -18.81 14.43 12.51
C ASP A 327 -17.38 14.07 12.15
N VAL A 328 -16.45 14.89 12.60
CA VAL A 328 -15.02 14.74 12.37
C VAL A 328 -14.34 14.55 13.72
N GLU A 329 -13.63 13.45 13.87
CA GLU A 329 -12.92 13.08 15.08
C GLU A 329 -11.43 12.91 14.77
N MET A 330 -10.57 13.38 15.66
CA MET A 330 -9.13 13.09 15.65
C MET A 330 -8.82 12.16 16.81
N LEU A 331 -8.27 11.01 16.50
CA LEU A 331 -7.95 9.94 17.44
C LEU A 331 -6.43 9.76 17.50
N ASN A 332 -5.88 9.48 18.69
CA ASN A 332 -4.48 9.08 18.82
C ASN A 332 -4.29 7.59 18.46
N ALA A 333 -3.06 7.11 18.49
CA ALA A 333 -2.72 5.71 18.18
C ALA A 333 -3.37 4.66 19.11
N LEU A 334 -3.89 5.09 20.26
CA LEU A 334 -4.65 4.23 21.20
C LEU A 334 -6.16 4.29 20.96
N GLY A 335 -6.62 5.03 19.92
CA GLY A 335 -8.03 5.22 19.62
C GLY A 335 -8.74 6.23 20.54
N GLN A 336 -8.00 7.00 21.34
CA GLN A 336 -8.57 7.99 22.23
C GLN A 336 -8.82 9.30 21.47
N LEU A 337 -9.98 9.90 21.71
CA LEU A 337 -10.38 11.17 21.10
C LEU A 337 -9.49 12.32 21.61
N VAL A 338 -8.86 13.03 20.69
CA VAL A 338 -8.01 14.22 20.99
C VAL A 338 -8.56 15.51 20.38
N GLY A 339 -9.52 15.43 19.48
CA GLY A 339 -10.23 16.57 18.92
C GLY A 339 -11.46 16.12 18.13
N ASN A 340 -12.50 16.96 18.11
CA ASN A 340 -13.68 16.70 17.29
C ASN A 340 -14.33 17.98 16.78
N LYS A 341 -15.12 17.85 15.73
CA LYS A 341 -15.90 18.93 15.14
C LYS A 341 -17.04 18.37 14.29
N THR A 342 -18.25 18.92 14.40
CA THR A 342 -19.30 18.70 13.39
C THR A 342 -19.18 19.76 12.29
N VAL A 343 -19.22 19.36 11.04
CA VAL A 343 -19.07 20.23 9.87
C VAL A 343 -20.29 20.16 8.97
N GLN A 344 -20.59 21.29 8.32
CA GLN A 344 -21.64 21.37 7.31
C GLN A 344 -21.06 20.89 5.97
N LEU A 345 -21.77 20.00 5.30
CA LEU A 345 -21.41 19.48 4.01
C LEU A 345 -22.23 20.12 2.88
N ILE A 346 -21.62 20.28 1.73
CA ILE A 346 -22.33 20.58 0.50
C ILE A 346 -22.91 19.27 -0.04
N PRO A 347 -24.25 19.12 -0.12
CA PRO A 347 -24.84 17.92 -0.71
C PRO A 347 -24.35 17.71 -2.14
N ASN A 348 -23.92 16.48 -2.46
CA ASN A 348 -23.34 16.12 -3.76
C ASN A 348 -22.19 17.05 -4.20
N GLY A 349 -21.38 17.54 -3.25
CA GLY A 349 -20.36 18.52 -3.53
C GLY A 349 -19.14 18.45 -2.60
N LEU A 350 -18.14 19.22 -2.96
CA LEU A 350 -16.87 19.35 -2.22
C LEU A 350 -16.99 20.48 -1.18
N SER A 351 -16.66 20.20 0.07
CA SER A 351 -16.62 21.20 1.15
C SER A 351 -15.25 21.17 1.85
N GLY A 352 -14.67 22.36 2.06
CA GLY A 352 -13.39 22.53 2.75
C GLY A 352 -13.58 22.94 4.20
N HIS A 353 -12.83 22.32 5.11
CA HIS A 353 -12.94 22.52 6.55
C HIS A 353 -11.57 22.63 7.22
N LEU A 354 -11.58 23.12 8.46
CA LEU A 354 -10.41 23.23 9.31
C LEU A 354 -10.71 22.58 10.66
N LEU A 355 -9.83 21.70 11.13
CA LEU A 355 -9.81 21.19 12.50
C LEU A 355 -8.56 21.73 13.20
N GLN A 356 -8.77 22.47 14.29
CA GLN A 356 -7.71 22.85 15.22
C GLN A 356 -7.70 21.84 16.35
N PHE A 357 -6.55 21.28 16.65
CA PHE A 357 -6.39 20.28 17.70
C PHE A 357 -5.37 20.70 18.78
N GLY A 358 -4.79 21.91 18.63
CA GLY A 358 -3.91 22.48 19.63
C GLY A 358 -2.59 21.72 19.83
N ASN A 359 -2.07 21.77 21.04
CA ASN A 359 -0.79 21.15 21.40
C ASN A 359 -1.01 19.66 21.73
N VAL A 360 -1.00 18.80 20.70
CA VAL A 360 -0.96 17.35 20.90
C VAL A 360 0.47 16.84 20.64
N PRO A 361 0.90 15.75 21.29
CA PRO A 361 2.25 15.20 21.06
C PRO A 361 2.50 14.88 19.57
N PRO A 362 3.74 15.08 19.08
CA PRO A 362 4.10 14.61 17.76
C PRO A 362 3.87 13.11 17.64
N GLY A 363 3.29 12.68 16.52
CA GLY A 363 2.97 11.27 16.33
C GLY A 363 1.94 11.04 15.26
N LEU A 364 1.47 9.79 15.23
CA LEU A 364 0.46 9.30 14.31
C LEU A 364 -0.94 9.44 14.92
N TYR A 365 -1.85 9.98 14.12
CA TYR A 365 -3.25 10.20 14.49
C TYR A 365 -4.16 9.73 13.36
N LEU A 366 -5.43 9.49 13.69
CA LEU A 366 -6.47 9.14 12.75
C LEU A 366 -7.48 10.28 12.66
N LEU A 367 -7.69 10.83 11.47
CA LEU A 367 -8.81 11.73 11.19
C LEU A 367 -9.98 10.90 10.70
N ARG A 368 -11.01 10.72 11.52
CA ARG A 368 -12.23 9.98 11.22
C ARG A 368 -13.34 10.94 10.85
N VAL A 369 -13.93 10.75 9.68
CA VAL A 369 -15.10 11.51 9.23
C VAL A 369 -16.29 10.57 9.13
N ARG A 370 -17.34 10.90 9.87
CA ARG A 370 -18.60 10.13 9.89
C ARG A 370 -19.76 10.94 9.32
N SER A 371 -20.41 10.43 8.30
CA SER A 371 -21.63 11.00 7.75
C SER A 371 -22.72 9.94 7.64
N GLY A 372 -23.58 9.86 8.65
CA GLY A 372 -24.55 8.78 8.81
C GLY A 372 -23.89 7.42 9.02
N PRO A 373 -24.25 6.39 8.24
CA PRO A 373 -23.64 5.06 8.38
C PRO A 373 -22.21 4.96 7.81
N ARG A 374 -21.72 6.02 7.18
CA ARG A 374 -20.42 6.04 6.51
C ARG A 374 -19.34 6.59 7.40
N ILE A 375 -18.21 5.92 7.37
CA ILE A 375 -17.01 6.32 8.10
C ILE A 375 -15.87 6.27 7.10
N VAL A 376 -15.08 7.36 7.07
CA VAL A 376 -13.81 7.43 6.32
C VAL A 376 -12.72 7.84 7.31
N ASP A 377 -11.70 7.05 7.34
CA ASP A 377 -10.52 7.29 8.16
C ASP A 377 -9.36 7.78 7.27
N ARG A 378 -8.60 8.75 7.75
CA ARG A 378 -7.38 9.26 7.11
C ARG A 378 -6.27 9.38 8.13
N THR A 379 -5.11 8.89 7.78
CA THR A 379 -3.92 9.03 8.59
C THR A 379 -3.45 10.47 8.63
N LEU A 380 -3.12 10.95 9.81
CA LEU A 380 -2.59 12.27 10.06
C LEU A 380 -1.29 12.14 10.86
N ILE A 381 -0.23 12.75 10.36
CA ILE A 381 1.04 12.88 11.09
C ILE A 381 1.07 14.27 11.73
N VAL A 382 1.26 14.32 13.03
CA VAL A 382 1.52 15.58 13.74
C VAL A 382 3.02 15.69 13.95
N SER A 383 3.60 16.79 13.44
CA SER A 383 5.02 17.11 13.63
C SER A 383 5.22 17.95 14.90
N GLY A 384 6.32 17.72 15.60
CA GLY A 384 6.78 18.60 16.67
C GLY A 384 7.24 19.97 16.13
N ASN A 385 7.25 20.94 17.02
CA ASN A 385 7.85 22.27 16.78
C ASN A 385 9.35 22.17 16.57
#